data_4ca6bb6146cda697a376f31210c6eb23
#
_entry.id   4ca6bb6146cda697a376f31210c6eb23
#
_cell.length_a   1.000
_cell.length_b   1.000
_cell.length_c   1.000
_cell.angle_alpha   90.00
_cell.angle_beta   90.00
_cell.angle_gamma   90.00
#
_symmetry.space_group_name_H-M   'P 1'
#
loop_
_entity.id
_entity.type
_entity.pdbx_description
1 polymer ?
#
loop_
_entity_poly.entity_id
_entity_poly.type
_entity_poly.pdbx_seq_one_letter_code
_entity_poly.pdbx_strand_id
1 'polypeptide(L)'
;MSKKSAPEVTRREFLGNACCAAVGATGLLSALGSLRLMGAAASPANGPQLPSVAGAPIASDYKALVCLFLNGGNDANNLIIPLGSGYSAYASARSNLAIPQASILPFTPRTTDGRSWGLHPSVTELHTLFNSGKMALLANAGTLVYPTTKSQYNARSVPLPPQLFSHSDQQVQWQHSVPDKPTSTGWGGRTADLLNAFNTSDQISMSISLAGKNTFQVGAKVSQYAIGTGGAVSLSGSTSSATGLDGIRFRAQKDIFAQSQSTLFETAFASATGDAIVSADLLNTVLAASPAITTVFPNTSAGNQLKMAARLIGASPTLGLKRQVFFVQLGGWDTHAAQLVNTDPVNGTHAGLLAQISQAVNAFHNATIELGVANQVTTFTASDFGRTYRSNGDGSDHGWGSHHFIVGGAVNGTELYGKMPTLTVNGPDDTGQGRWIPTTSVDEYAATLATWFGVSPTDLPTVLPNIGRFAKPNLGFLS
;
A
#
# COMPACT_ATOMS: atom_id res chain seq x y z
N MET A 1 -65.14 18.08 -8.48
CA MET A 1 -63.86 17.82 -7.78
C MET A 1 -62.78 17.57 -8.81
N SER A 2 -61.98 18.60 -9.10
CA SER A 2 -60.92 18.54 -10.10
C SER A 2 -59.69 17.93 -9.45
N LYS A 3 -59.16 16.78 -10.02
CA LYS A 3 -57.89 16.19 -9.65
C LYS A 3 -56.77 17.12 -10.17
N LYS A 4 -56.03 17.79 -9.27
CA LYS A 4 -54.79 18.44 -9.64
C LYS A 4 -53.77 17.34 -10.00
N SER A 5 -53.33 17.34 -11.27
CA SER A 5 -52.19 16.53 -11.72
C SER A 5 -50.88 17.02 -11.03
N ALA A 6 -50.05 16.10 -10.57
CA ALA A 6 -48.72 16.42 -10.06
C ALA A 6 -47.89 17.06 -11.18
N PRO A 7 -47.03 18.03 -10.89
CA PRO A 7 -46.19 18.66 -11.90
C PRO A 7 -45.21 17.63 -12.51
N GLU A 8 -45.21 17.52 -13.84
CA GLU A 8 -44.25 16.71 -14.58
C GLU A 8 -42.85 17.35 -14.45
N VAL A 9 -41.94 16.63 -13.82
CA VAL A 9 -40.53 17.05 -13.71
C VAL A 9 -39.86 16.80 -15.06
N THR A 10 -39.30 17.83 -15.65
CA THR A 10 -38.59 17.71 -16.94
C THR A 10 -37.30 16.90 -16.77
N ARG A 11 -36.84 16.24 -17.86
CA ARG A 11 -35.55 15.49 -17.86
C ARG A 11 -34.38 16.34 -17.37
N ARG A 12 -34.37 17.63 -17.65
CA ARG A 12 -33.32 18.57 -17.27
C ARG A 12 -33.35 18.88 -15.77
N GLU A 13 -34.55 19.03 -15.21
CA GLU A 13 -34.73 19.21 -13.76
C GLU A 13 -34.43 17.93 -12.99
N PHE A 14 -34.79 16.77 -13.54
CA PHE A 14 -34.43 15.45 -12.97
C PHE A 14 -32.91 15.26 -12.92
N LEU A 15 -32.21 15.53 -14.03
CA LEU A 15 -30.75 15.44 -14.09
C LEU A 15 -30.05 16.48 -13.21
N GLY A 16 -30.57 17.73 -13.13
CA GLY A 16 -30.05 18.74 -12.24
C GLY A 16 -30.19 18.35 -10.76
N ASN A 17 -31.36 17.86 -10.39
CA ASN A 17 -31.64 17.41 -9.02
C ASN A 17 -30.87 16.14 -8.67
N ALA A 18 -30.69 15.20 -9.61
CA ALA A 18 -29.89 14.01 -9.43
C ALA A 18 -28.39 14.32 -9.27
N CYS A 19 -27.87 15.28 -10.05
CA CYS A 19 -26.48 15.75 -9.89
C CYS A 19 -26.26 16.44 -8.54
N CYS A 20 -27.21 17.32 -8.13
CA CYS A 20 -27.12 17.99 -6.83
C CYS A 20 -27.25 17.00 -5.66
N ALA A 21 -28.11 16.00 -5.76
CA ALA A 21 -28.25 14.94 -4.78
C ALA A 21 -26.99 14.04 -4.73
N ALA A 22 -26.40 13.72 -5.87
CA ALA A 22 -25.16 12.93 -5.96
C ALA A 22 -23.97 13.69 -5.37
N VAL A 23 -23.83 14.99 -5.70
CA VAL A 23 -22.78 15.86 -5.13
C VAL A 23 -23.02 16.08 -3.63
N GLY A 24 -24.27 16.25 -3.19
CA GLY A 24 -24.63 16.34 -1.78
C GLY A 24 -24.35 15.04 -1.02
N ALA A 25 -24.71 13.87 -1.59
CA ALA A 25 -24.46 12.58 -0.96
C ALA A 25 -22.96 12.21 -0.92
N THR A 26 -22.21 12.49 -1.99
CA THR A 26 -20.75 12.29 -1.99
C THR A 26 -20.02 13.28 -1.08
N GLY A 27 -20.50 14.53 -0.99
CA GLY A 27 -19.99 15.52 -0.03
C GLY A 27 -20.27 15.11 1.41
N LEU A 28 -21.48 14.62 1.71
CA LEU A 28 -21.86 14.13 3.04
C LEU A 28 -21.12 12.84 3.41
N LEU A 29 -20.99 11.90 2.49
CA LEU A 29 -20.22 10.67 2.71
C LEU A 29 -18.72 10.95 2.86
N SER A 30 -18.19 11.93 2.11
CA SER A 30 -16.80 12.40 2.28
C SER A 30 -16.61 13.14 3.61
N ALA A 31 -17.57 13.97 4.04
CA ALA A 31 -17.53 14.63 5.34
C ALA A 31 -17.70 13.64 6.50
N LEU A 32 -18.63 12.68 6.39
CA LEU A 32 -18.82 11.61 7.38
C LEU A 32 -17.62 10.65 7.40
N GLY A 33 -17.01 10.37 6.25
CA GLY A 33 -15.77 9.61 6.15
C GLY A 33 -14.60 10.38 6.78
N SER A 34 -14.53 11.69 6.58
CA SER A 34 -13.54 12.57 7.21
C SER A 34 -13.76 12.69 8.72
N LEU A 35 -15.01 12.80 9.17
CA LEU A 35 -15.36 12.79 10.59
C LEU A 35 -15.11 11.43 11.25
N ARG A 36 -15.36 10.32 10.57
CA ARG A 36 -14.95 8.98 11.04
C ARG A 36 -13.45 8.82 11.11
N LEU A 37 -12.70 9.32 10.14
CA LEU A 37 -11.23 9.34 10.13
C LEU A 37 -10.65 10.24 11.24
N MET A 38 -11.34 11.32 11.58
CA MET A 38 -10.98 12.15 12.72
C MET A 38 -11.42 11.51 14.05
N GLY A 39 -12.59 10.85 14.09
CA GLY A 39 -13.14 10.21 15.29
C GLY A 39 -12.46 8.90 15.69
N ALA A 40 -11.73 8.24 14.79
CA ALA A 40 -10.95 7.05 15.14
C ALA A 40 -9.55 7.39 15.67
N ALA A 41 -9.15 8.66 15.60
CA ALA A 41 -8.08 9.17 16.46
C ALA A 41 -8.59 9.36 17.92
N ALA A 42 -9.89 9.12 18.16
CA ALA A 42 -10.59 9.38 19.40
C ALA A 42 -10.97 8.07 20.07
N SER A 43 -10.12 7.55 20.90
CA SER A 43 -10.53 6.63 21.97
C SER A 43 -10.54 7.33 23.30
N PRO A 44 -11.57 7.09 24.16
CA PRO A 44 -11.83 7.92 25.28
C PRO A 44 -10.98 7.59 26.52
N ALA A 45 -10.62 8.66 27.19
CA ALA A 45 -10.67 8.81 28.63
C ALA A 45 -9.70 8.01 29.51
N ASN A 46 -8.44 8.21 29.37
CA ASN A 46 -7.60 8.57 30.51
C ASN A 46 -6.52 9.48 29.94
N GLY A 47 -6.33 10.66 30.51
CA GLY A 47 -5.34 11.61 30.01
C GLY A 47 -4.00 10.94 29.77
N PRO A 48 -3.20 11.39 28.75
CA PRO A 48 -2.02 10.69 28.30
C PRO A 48 -1.02 10.53 29.46
N GLN A 49 -1.03 9.37 30.09
CA GLN A 49 0.13 8.95 30.85
C GLN A 49 1.16 8.52 29.81
N LEU A 50 2.13 9.38 29.60
CA LEU A 50 3.33 9.01 28.84
C LEU A 50 3.89 7.75 29.49
N PRO A 51 4.02 6.63 28.77
CA PRO A 51 4.72 5.49 29.29
C PRO A 51 6.14 5.92 29.61
N SER A 52 6.60 5.66 30.82
CA SER A 52 7.78 6.25 31.45
C SER A 52 9.13 5.74 30.95
N VAL A 53 9.22 5.12 29.75
CA VAL A 53 10.47 4.50 29.30
C VAL A 53 10.72 4.79 27.82
N ALA A 54 11.40 5.90 27.55
CA ALA A 54 12.13 6.07 26.29
C ALA A 54 13.21 4.98 26.18
N GLY A 55 13.19 4.17 25.10
CA GLY A 55 14.19 3.13 24.86
C GLY A 55 13.85 1.74 25.40
N ALA A 56 12.59 1.46 25.74
CA ALA A 56 12.14 0.09 26.03
C ALA A 56 12.35 -0.82 24.79
N PRO A 57 12.77 -2.10 24.99
CA PRO A 57 12.93 -3.03 23.88
C PRO A 57 11.61 -3.31 23.20
N ILE A 58 11.63 -3.45 21.85
CA ILE A 58 10.46 -3.84 21.09
C ILE A 58 10.04 -5.24 21.49
N ALA A 59 8.73 -5.47 21.68
CA ALA A 59 8.19 -6.75 22.11
C ALA A 59 8.55 -7.88 21.13
N SER A 60 8.86 -9.07 21.62
CA SER A 60 9.24 -10.22 20.80
C SER A 60 8.12 -10.70 19.87
N ASP A 61 6.85 -10.43 20.24
CA ASP A 61 5.65 -10.72 19.45
C ASP A 61 5.21 -9.56 18.54
N TYR A 62 6.01 -8.49 18.45
CA TYR A 62 5.76 -7.37 17.56
C TYR A 62 5.75 -7.81 16.08
N LYS A 63 4.86 -7.23 15.28
CA LYS A 63 4.87 -7.39 13.83
C LYS A 63 4.45 -6.10 13.12
N ALA A 64 5.09 -5.81 11.99
CA ALA A 64 4.73 -4.72 11.10
C ALA A 64 4.61 -5.18 9.64
N LEU A 65 3.54 -4.77 8.97
CA LEU A 65 3.38 -4.84 7.52
C LEU A 65 3.61 -3.46 6.91
N VAL A 66 4.47 -3.39 5.90
CA VAL A 66 4.75 -2.15 5.16
C VAL A 66 4.36 -2.35 3.70
N CYS A 67 3.27 -1.75 3.29
CA CYS A 67 2.85 -1.69 1.89
C CYS A 67 3.60 -0.56 1.18
N LEU A 68 4.43 -0.91 0.20
CA LEU A 68 5.04 0.05 -0.73
C LEU A 68 4.23 0.03 -2.04
N PHE A 69 3.34 1.01 -2.19
CA PHE A 69 2.46 1.13 -3.35
C PHE A 69 3.14 1.90 -4.48
N LEU A 70 3.33 1.23 -5.62
CA LEU A 70 3.93 1.78 -6.84
C LEU A 70 2.82 2.36 -7.72
N ASN A 71 2.49 3.63 -7.48
CA ASN A 71 1.30 4.27 -8.05
C ASN A 71 1.54 4.70 -9.51
N GLY A 72 0.75 4.14 -10.42
CA GLY A 72 0.80 4.38 -11.85
C GLY A 72 1.02 3.12 -12.71
N GLY A 73 1.16 1.95 -12.08
CA GLY A 73 1.38 0.69 -12.81
C GLY A 73 2.85 0.46 -13.15
N ASN A 74 3.56 -0.26 -12.31
CA ASN A 74 4.97 -0.59 -12.53
C ASN A 74 5.17 -1.49 -13.76
N ASP A 75 6.07 -1.12 -14.66
CA ASP A 75 6.54 -1.99 -15.76
C ASP A 75 7.46 -3.09 -15.22
N ALA A 76 6.87 -4.06 -14.52
CA ALA A 76 7.62 -5.16 -13.94
C ALA A 76 8.18 -6.14 -14.98
N ASN A 77 7.81 -6.01 -16.26
CA ASN A 77 8.46 -6.72 -17.36
C ASN A 77 9.94 -6.30 -17.53
N ASN A 78 10.31 -5.11 -17.05
CA ASN A 78 11.70 -4.66 -16.94
C ASN A 78 12.27 -4.77 -15.52
N LEU A 79 11.49 -5.25 -14.54
CA LEU A 79 12.02 -5.63 -13.21
C LEU A 79 12.57 -7.06 -13.23
N ILE A 80 11.79 -8.03 -13.75
CA ILE A 80 12.19 -9.44 -13.87
C ILE A 80 12.30 -9.77 -15.36
N ILE A 81 13.51 -10.00 -15.83
CA ILE A 81 13.85 -10.08 -17.24
C ILE A 81 14.31 -11.51 -17.57
N PRO A 82 13.76 -12.14 -18.63
CA PRO A 82 14.24 -13.46 -19.06
C PRO A 82 15.65 -13.37 -19.66
N LEU A 83 16.47 -14.37 -19.35
CA LEU A 83 17.83 -14.54 -19.86
C LEU A 83 17.92 -15.82 -20.71
N GLY A 84 19.11 -16.09 -21.20
CA GLY A 84 19.39 -17.29 -22.01
C GLY A 84 18.50 -17.37 -23.25
N SER A 85 17.82 -18.49 -23.46
CA SER A 85 16.95 -18.72 -24.62
C SER A 85 15.73 -17.81 -24.67
N GLY A 86 15.29 -17.23 -23.51
CA GLY A 86 14.16 -16.33 -23.41
C GLY A 86 14.48 -14.88 -23.80
N TYR A 87 15.74 -14.49 -23.77
CA TYR A 87 16.13 -13.09 -23.97
C TYR A 87 15.81 -12.55 -25.37
N SER A 88 16.05 -13.34 -26.43
CA SER A 88 15.80 -12.89 -27.81
C SER A 88 14.32 -12.54 -28.04
N ALA A 89 13.40 -13.35 -27.50
CA ALA A 89 11.96 -13.07 -27.57
C ALA A 89 11.58 -11.82 -26.77
N TYR A 90 12.16 -11.66 -25.57
CA TYR A 90 12.01 -10.45 -24.75
C TYR A 90 12.49 -9.21 -25.52
N ALA A 91 13.72 -9.21 -26.03
CA ALA A 91 14.28 -8.05 -26.70
C ALA A 91 13.47 -7.66 -27.97
N SER A 92 13.00 -8.65 -28.73
CA SER A 92 12.14 -8.44 -29.89
C SER A 92 10.80 -7.81 -29.52
N ALA A 93 10.15 -8.30 -28.47
CA ALA A 93 8.84 -7.82 -28.03
C ALA A 93 8.92 -6.43 -27.37
N ARG A 94 9.96 -6.19 -26.57
CA ARG A 94 10.19 -4.92 -25.85
C ARG A 94 10.76 -3.83 -26.75
N SER A 95 11.39 -4.18 -27.87
CA SER A 95 11.98 -3.23 -28.81
C SER A 95 12.91 -2.23 -28.12
N ASN A 96 12.61 -0.92 -28.19
CA ASN A 96 13.39 0.16 -27.56
C ASN A 96 13.38 0.12 -26.01
N LEU A 97 12.44 -0.59 -25.40
CA LEU A 97 12.40 -0.77 -23.93
C LEU A 97 13.26 -1.94 -23.44
N ALA A 98 13.85 -2.74 -24.34
CA ALA A 98 14.64 -3.90 -23.96
C ALA A 98 15.92 -3.49 -23.22
N ILE A 99 16.12 -4.02 -22.03
CA ILE A 99 17.36 -3.84 -21.28
C ILE A 99 18.46 -4.65 -21.95
N PRO A 100 19.64 -4.07 -22.26
CA PRO A 100 20.74 -4.80 -22.85
C PRO A 100 21.15 -6.01 -21.98
N GLN A 101 21.30 -7.18 -22.57
CA GLN A 101 21.55 -8.43 -21.84
C GLN A 101 22.77 -8.34 -20.91
N ALA A 102 23.83 -7.67 -21.36
CA ALA A 102 25.07 -7.52 -20.60
C ALA A 102 24.91 -6.67 -19.33
N SER A 103 23.85 -5.84 -19.23
CA SER A 103 23.58 -4.98 -18.08
C SER A 103 22.68 -5.64 -17.04
N ILE A 104 21.98 -6.73 -17.39
CA ILE A 104 21.01 -7.38 -16.52
C ILE A 104 21.73 -8.06 -15.36
N LEU A 105 21.19 -7.98 -14.15
CA LEU A 105 21.70 -8.63 -12.94
C LEU A 105 21.13 -10.05 -12.83
N PRO A 106 21.87 -11.11 -13.20
CA PRO A 106 21.34 -12.47 -13.16
C PRO A 106 21.07 -12.93 -11.73
N PHE A 107 19.99 -13.69 -11.54
CA PHE A 107 19.69 -14.35 -10.28
C PHE A 107 19.21 -15.79 -10.51
N THR A 108 19.37 -16.62 -9.48
CA THR A 108 18.95 -18.03 -9.52
C THR A 108 18.01 -18.28 -8.35
N PRO A 109 16.71 -18.55 -8.58
CA PRO A 109 15.80 -18.97 -7.52
C PRO A 109 16.19 -20.36 -7.00
N ARG A 110 15.82 -20.67 -5.75
CA ARG A 110 16.05 -22.01 -5.16
C ARG A 110 15.30 -23.08 -5.95
N THR A 111 14.08 -22.76 -6.40
CA THR A 111 13.27 -23.63 -7.26
C THR A 111 13.28 -23.09 -8.67
N THR A 112 13.80 -23.87 -9.61
CA THR A 112 13.87 -23.46 -11.01
C THR A 112 12.63 -23.91 -11.79
N ASP A 113 12.15 -23.04 -12.67
CA ASP A 113 11.16 -23.37 -13.69
C ASP A 113 11.80 -23.75 -15.05
N GLY A 114 13.12 -23.95 -15.05
CA GLY A 114 13.91 -24.26 -16.26
C GLY A 114 14.30 -23.05 -17.08
N ARG A 115 13.87 -21.83 -16.67
CA ARG A 115 14.22 -20.57 -17.33
C ARG A 115 15.27 -19.81 -16.51
N SER A 116 16.05 -18.99 -17.17
CA SER A 116 17.03 -18.09 -16.54
C SER A 116 16.45 -16.69 -16.44
N TRP A 117 16.72 -16.02 -15.34
CA TRP A 117 16.15 -14.73 -15.01
C TRP A 117 17.23 -13.74 -14.54
N GLY A 118 16.92 -12.46 -14.65
CA GLY A 118 17.72 -11.40 -14.06
C GLY A 118 16.86 -10.22 -13.68
N LEU A 119 17.42 -9.33 -12.86
CA LEU A 119 16.82 -8.08 -12.43
C LEU A 119 17.36 -6.92 -13.26
N HIS A 120 16.58 -5.84 -13.28
CA HIS A 120 16.98 -4.56 -13.87
C HIS A 120 18.31 -4.07 -13.27
N PRO A 121 19.24 -3.51 -14.06
CA PRO A 121 20.55 -3.07 -13.55
C PRO A 121 20.47 -1.99 -12.46
N SER A 122 19.40 -1.20 -12.39
CA SER A 122 19.21 -0.16 -11.38
C SER A 122 18.78 -0.68 -10.00
N VAL A 123 18.58 -1.99 -9.81
CA VAL A 123 18.13 -2.55 -8.52
C VAL A 123 19.21 -3.39 -7.84
N THR A 124 20.42 -2.86 -7.75
CA THR A 124 21.60 -3.55 -7.20
C THR A 124 21.41 -3.95 -5.75
N GLU A 125 20.76 -3.10 -4.94
CA GLU A 125 20.51 -3.38 -3.53
C GLU A 125 19.45 -4.49 -3.37
N LEU A 126 18.36 -4.46 -4.17
CA LEU A 126 17.36 -5.54 -4.18
C LEU A 126 17.96 -6.87 -4.66
N HIS A 127 18.85 -6.82 -5.65
CA HIS A 127 19.60 -8.01 -6.10
C HIS A 127 20.45 -8.59 -4.95
N THR A 128 21.11 -7.75 -4.16
CA THR A 128 21.86 -8.16 -2.97
C THR A 128 20.95 -8.77 -1.92
N LEU A 129 19.78 -8.16 -1.64
CA LEU A 129 18.78 -8.70 -0.71
C LEU A 129 18.22 -10.05 -1.17
N PHE A 130 18.01 -10.23 -2.48
CA PHE A 130 17.59 -11.52 -3.05
C PHE A 130 18.64 -12.59 -2.80
N ASN A 131 19.88 -12.32 -3.16
CA ASN A 131 20.98 -13.29 -3.03
C ASN A 131 21.31 -13.61 -1.56
N SER A 132 21.05 -12.69 -0.62
CA SER A 132 21.23 -12.91 0.81
C SER A 132 20.02 -13.59 1.49
N GLY A 133 18.99 -13.97 0.74
CA GLY A 133 17.81 -14.64 1.27
C GLY A 133 16.85 -13.73 2.05
N LYS A 134 16.94 -12.42 1.86
CA LYS A 134 16.10 -11.42 2.52
C LYS A 134 14.99 -10.86 1.63
N MET A 135 14.96 -11.28 0.37
CA MET A 135 13.95 -10.91 -0.60
C MET A 135 13.42 -12.13 -1.34
N ALA A 136 12.13 -12.16 -1.56
CA ALA A 136 11.42 -13.04 -2.48
C ALA A 136 10.78 -12.23 -3.61
N LEU A 137 10.66 -12.84 -4.78
CA LEU A 137 9.92 -12.32 -5.92
C LEU A 137 8.58 -13.02 -6.03
N LEU A 138 7.54 -12.33 -6.48
CA LEU A 138 6.22 -12.87 -6.76
C LEU A 138 5.85 -12.58 -8.21
N ALA A 139 5.67 -13.64 -8.99
CA ALA A 139 5.32 -13.54 -10.39
C ALA A 139 3.83 -13.29 -10.62
N ASN A 140 3.54 -12.38 -11.52
CA ASN A 140 2.25 -12.21 -12.20
C ASN A 140 1.03 -12.20 -11.25
N ALA A 141 1.10 -11.37 -10.21
CA ALA A 141 -0.01 -11.13 -9.31
C ALA A 141 -0.89 -9.97 -9.80
N GLY A 142 -2.19 -10.05 -9.56
CA GLY A 142 -3.13 -9.01 -9.94
C GLY A 142 -4.55 -9.27 -9.44
N THR A 143 -5.43 -8.32 -9.71
CA THR A 143 -6.84 -8.40 -9.31
C THR A 143 -7.57 -9.46 -10.12
N LEU A 144 -8.23 -10.39 -9.45
CA LEU A 144 -9.04 -11.46 -10.03
C LEU A 144 -10.34 -11.61 -9.26
N VAL A 145 -11.43 -11.90 -9.95
CA VAL A 145 -12.68 -12.37 -9.31
C VAL A 145 -12.66 -13.89 -9.17
N TYR A 146 -12.16 -14.58 -10.19
CA TYR A 146 -11.90 -16.01 -10.24
C TYR A 146 -10.60 -16.27 -11.03
N PRO A 147 -9.93 -17.41 -10.85
CA PRO A 147 -8.88 -17.85 -11.76
C PRO A 147 -9.39 -17.79 -13.20
N THR A 148 -8.66 -17.14 -14.09
CA THR A 148 -9.14 -16.79 -15.43
C THR A 148 -8.15 -17.23 -16.49
N THR A 149 -8.62 -17.97 -17.50
CA THR A 149 -7.87 -18.31 -18.71
C THR A 149 -8.19 -17.31 -19.83
N LYS A 150 -7.33 -17.25 -20.84
CA LYS A 150 -7.56 -16.41 -22.04
C LYS A 150 -8.91 -16.74 -22.74
N SER A 151 -9.26 -18.02 -22.83
CA SER A 151 -10.56 -18.42 -23.40
C SER A 151 -11.74 -17.87 -22.60
N GLN A 152 -11.67 -17.96 -21.26
CA GLN A 152 -12.70 -17.42 -20.37
C GLN A 152 -12.77 -15.89 -20.43
N TYR A 153 -11.60 -15.22 -20.51
CA TYR A 153 -11.52 -13.77 -20.68
C TYR A 153 -12.22 -13.33 -21.98
N ASN A 154 -11.90 -13.98 -23.09
CA ASN A 154 -12.48 -13.65 -24.41
C ASN A 154 -13.97 -13.94 -24.48
N ALA A 155 -14.40 -15.09 -23.93
CA ALA A 155 -15.80 -15.50 -23.91
C ALA A 155 -16.64 -14.80 -22.83
N ARG A 156 -16.03 -14.04 -21.92
CA ARG A 156 -16.68 -13.45 -20.74
C ARG A 156 -17.45 -14.50 -19.92
N SER A 157 -16.95 -15.74 -19.89
CA SER A 157 -17.64 -16.85 -19.23
C SER A 157 -17.42 -16.92 -17.72
N VAL A 158 -16.51 -16.09 -17.20
CA VAL A 158 -16.31 -15.85 -15.76
C VAL A 158 -16.40 -14.34 -15.48
N PRO A 159 -16.87 -13.93 -14.29
CA PRO A 159 -16.82 -12.54 -13.88
C PRO A 159 -15.37 -12.02 -13.90
N LEU A 160 -15.18 -10.87 -14.50
CA LEU A 160 -13.89 -10.16 -14.51
C LEU A 160 -13.94 -8.95 -13.58
N PRO A 161 -12.81 -8.48 -13.08
CA PRO A 161 -12.75 -7.20 -12.40
C PRO A 161 -13.30 -6.09 -13.32
N PRO A 162 -14.21 -5.23 -12.83
CA PRO A 162 -14.72 -4.12 -13.63
C PRO A 162 -13.62 -3.12 -13.93
N GLN A 163 -13.75 -2.40 -15.06
CA GLN A 163 -12.85 -1.35 -15.48
C GLN A 163 -11.36 -1.76 -15.45
N LEU A 164 -11.07 -2.98 -15.95
CA LEU A 164 -9.68 -3.40 -16.19
C LEU A 164 -8.92 -2.31 -16.95
N PHE A 165 -7.68 -2.09 -16.56
CA PHE A 165 -6.77 -1.09 -17.14
C PHE A 165 -7.08 0.37 -16.75
N SER A 166 -8.01 0.63 -15.83
CA SER A 166 -8.24 1.94 -15.22
C SER A 166 -7.46 2.06 -13.91
N HIS A 167 -6.67 3.13 -13.74
CA HIS A 167 -5.90 3.38 -12.51
C HIS A 167 -6.79 3.45 -11.28
N SER A 168 -7.81 4.31 -11.30
CA SER A 168 -8.68 4.52 -10.13
C SER A 168 -9.35 3.23 -9.66
N ASP A 169 -9.82 2.41 -10.61
CA ASP A 169 -10.51 1.18 -10.29
C ASP A 169 -9.56 0.09 -9.80
N GLN A 170 -8.45 -0.11 -10.52
CA GLN A 170 -7.49 -1.17 -10.17
C GLN A 170 -6.73 -0.87 -8.87
N GLN A 171 -6.40 0.39 -8.58
CA GLN A 171 -5.85 0.79 -7.29
C GLN A 171 -6.78 0.41 -6.14
N VAL A 172 -8.05 0.77 -6.26
CA VAL A 172 -9.06 0.44 -5.25
C VAL A 172 -9.25 -1.07 -5.12
N GLN A 173 -9.31 -1.80 -6.25
CA GLN A 173 -9.44 -3.26 -6.27
C GLN A 173 -8.25 -3.97 -5.62
N TRP A 174 -7.03 -3.49 -5.84
CA TRP A 174 -5.83 -3.96 -5.16
C TRP A 174 -5.90 -3.75 -3.65
N GLN A 175 -6.35 -2.55 -3.26
CA GLN A 175 -6.38 -2.14 -1.85
C GLN A 175 -7.49 -2.81 -1.06
N HIS A 176 -8.63 -3.12 -1.67
CA HIS A 176 -9.72 -3.79 -0.95
C HIS A 176 -9.83 -5.30 -1.21
N SER A 177 -9.20 -5.84 -2.28
CA SER A 177 -9.25 -7.28 -2.64
C SER A 177 -10.68 -7.86 -2.77
N VAL A 178 -11.64 -7.06 -3.25
CA VAL A 178 -13.05 -7.47 -3.50
C VAL A 178 -13.52 -6.86 -4.81
N PRO A 179 -12.91 -7.21 -5.97
CA PRO A 179 -13.13 -6.49 -7.22
C PRO A 179 -14.56 -6.62 -7.78
N ASP A 180 -15.35 -7.57 -7.33
CA ASP A 180 -16.71 -7.85 -7.82
C ASP A 180 -17.81 -7.18 -7.01
N LYS A 181 -17.49 -6.45 -5.95
CA LYS A 181 -18.49 -5.80 -5.08
C LYS A 181 -18.00 -4.44 -4.59
N PRO A 182 -18.88 -3.46 -4.45
CA PRO A 182 -18.57 -2.24 -3.74
C PRO A 182 -18.20 -2.55 -2.28
N THR A 183 -17.10 -1.98 -1.80
CA THR A 183 -16.70 -2.03 -0.39
C THR A 183 -16.06 -0.72 0.03
N SER A 184 -16.26 -0.34 1.27
CA SER A 184 -15.68 0.86 1.87
C SER A 184 -14.41 0.57 2.67
N THR A 185 -14.02 -0.71 2.82
CA THR A 185 -12.88 -1.12 3.65
C THR A 185 -11.79 -1.80 2.83
N GLY A 186 -10.53 -1.56 3.20
CA GLY A 186 -9.37 -2.22 2.63
C GLY A 186 -9.00 -3.52 3.37
N TRP A 187 -8.25 -4.41 2.72
CA TRP A 187 -7.84 -5.64 3.37
C TRP A 187 -6.84 -5.40 4.52
N GLY A 188 -6.01 -4.38 4.44
CA GLY A 188 -5.13 -3.95 5.54
C GLY A 188 -5.94 -3.42 6.73
N GLY A 189 -7.01 -2.64 6.45
CA GLY A 189 -7.91 -2.13 7.48
C GLY A 189 -8.72 -3.25 8.15
N ARG A 190 -9.27 -4.21 7.38
CA ARG A 190 -9.96 -5.38 7.96
C ARG A 190 -9.01 -6.26 8.79
N THR A 191 -7.73 -6.37 8.36
CA THR A 191 -6.69 -7.02 9.16
C THR A 191 -6.46 -6.27 10.47
N ALA A 192 -6.39 -4.95 10.42
CA ALA A 192 -6.23 -4.13 11.61
C ALA A 192 -7.42 -4.26 12.57
N ASP A 193 -8.65 -4.30 12.05
CA ASP A 193 -9.87 -4.49 12.85
C ASP A 193 -9.83 -5.79 13.70
N LEU A 194 -9.23 -6.85 13.16
CA LEU A 194 -9.10 -8.14 13.88
C LEU A 194 -7.96 -8.13 14.90
N LEU A 195 -6.87 -7.42 14.60
CA LEU A 195 -5.62 -7.54 15.35
C LEU A 195 -5.34 -6.35 16.28
N ASN A 196 -6.18 -5.30 16.29
CA ASN A 196 -5.97 -4.13 17.13
C ASN A 196 -5.92 -4.49 18.64
N ALA A 197 -6.61 -5.52 19.07
CA ALA A 197 -6.61 -5.97 20.46
C ALA A 197 -5.25 -6.49 20.96
N PHE A 198 -4.28 -6.75 20.07
CA PHE A 198 -2.90 -7.04 20.46
C PHE A 198 -2.15 -5.82 20.98
N ASN A 199 -2.60 -4.62 20.60
CA ASN A 199 -2.02 -3.35 21.06
C ASN A 199 -2.53 -3.02 22.47
N THR A 200 -1.67 -2.44 23.30
CA THR A 200 -2.00 -2.08 24.68
C THR A 200 -2.49 -0.64 24.81
N SER A 201 -2.40 0.14 23.72
CA SER A 201 -2.88 1.51 23.62
C SER A 201 -3.53 1.71 22.26
N ASP A 202 -4.54 2.55 22.21
CA ASP A 202 -5.27 2.99 21.03
C ASP A 202 -5.15 4.51 20.78
N GLN A 203 -4.28 5.18 21.53
CA GLN A 203 -4.02 6.63 21.37
C GLN A 203 -3.48 7.00 20.00
N ILE A 204 -2.71 6.10 19.40
CA ILE A 204 -2.25 6.20 17.99
C ILE A 204 -2.72 4.96 17.26
N SER A 205 -3.40 5.15 16.13
CA SER A 205 -3.83 4.02 15.31
C SER A 205 -2.66 3.14 14.89
N MET A 206 -2.88 1.82 14.91
CA MET A 206 -1.92 0.87 14.34
C MET A 206 -1.78 0.99 12.82
N SER A 207 -2.74 1.62 12.14
CA SER A 207 -2.76 1.84 10.69
C SER A 207 -2.23 3.23 10.36
N ILE A 208 -0.94 3.33 9.98
CA ILE A 208 -0.25 4.59 9.76
C ILE A 208 0.07 4.79 8.28
N SER A 209 -0.41 5.88 7.69
CA SER A 209 -0.13 6.26 6.31
C SER A 209 0.90 7.39 6.25
N LEU A 210 1.92 7.22 5.42
CA LEU A 210 2.92 8.25 5.10
C LEU A 210 2.67 8.89 3.73
N ALA A 211 1.56 8.51 3.08
CA ALA A 211 1.19 8.95 1.74
C ALA A 211 -0.27 9.47 1.67
N GLY A 212 -0.78 10.01 2.78
CA GLY A 212 -2.15 10.51 2.83
C GLY A 212 -3.20 9.41 2.92
N LYS A 213 -4.42 9.70 2.47
CA LYS A 213 -5.55 8.76 2.55
C LYS A 213 -5.44 7.67 1.48
N ASN A 214 -5.75 6.44 1.86
CA ASN A 214 -5.80 5.28 0.97
C ASN A 214 -6.92 4.33 1.39
N THR A 215 -7.40 3.49 0.48
CA THR A 215 -8.44 2.51 0.78
C THR A 215 -7.88 1.30 1.53
N PHE A 216 -6.62 0.93 1.29
CA PHE A 216 -5.97 -0.25 1.89
C PHE A 216 -6.11 -0.29 3.42
N GLN A 217 -5.93 0.85 4.08
CA GLN A 217 -5.89 0.95 5.54
C GLN A 217 -7.25 1.27 6.18
N VAL A 218 -8.32 1.42 5.41
CA VAL A 218 -9.66 1.71 5.96
C VAL A 218 -10.27 0.44 6.54
N GLY A 219 -10.43 0.38 7.85
CA GLY A 219 -11.19 -0.64 8.56
C GLY A 219 -12.62 -0.20 8.86
N ALA A 220 -13.42 -1.09 9.42
CA ALA A 220 -14.73 -0.76 9.97
C ALA A 220 -14.64 -0.11 11.36
N LYS A 221 -13.58 -0.44 12.11
CA LYS A 221 -13.31 0.03 13.48
C LYS A 221 -12.02 0.85 13.53
N VAL A 222 -10.93 0.32 12.93
CA VAL A 222 -9.62 0.97 12.89
C VAL A 222 -9.55 1.89 11.70
N SER A 223 -9.28 3.16 11.95
CA SER A 223 -9.04 4.16 10.91
C SER A 223 -7.55 4.40 10.71
N GLN A 224 -7.18 4.78 9.50
CA GLN A 224 -5.81 5.19 9.22
C GLN A 224 -5.46 6.51 9.89
N TYR A 225 -4.24 6.63 10.37
CA TYR A 225 -3.63 7.86 10.86
C TYR A 225 -2.60 8.34 9.83
N ALA A 226 -2.90 9.44 9.15
CA ALA A 226 -2.02 9.98 8.11
C ALA A 226 -1.07 11.01 8.72
N ILE A 227 0.23 10.81 8.50
CA ILE A 227 1.27 11.72 8.96
C ILE A 227 2.26 12.06 7.83
N GLY A 228 2.99 13.14 8.00
CA GLY A 228 4.06 13.52 7.08
C GLY A 228 5.40 12.87 7.44
N THR A 229 6.38 13.00 6.56
CA THR A 229 7.75 12.54 6.81
C THR A 229 8.48 13.32 7.90
N GLY A 230 7.96 14.48 8.30
CA GLY A 230 8.43 15.27 9.43
C GLY A 230 7.78 14.91 10.78
N GLY A 231 6.77 14.05 10.80
CA GLY A 231 5.96 13.71 11.97
C GLY A 231 4.48 14.08 11.79
N ALA A 232 3.73 14.07 12.88
CA ALA A 232 2.33 14.52 12.88
C ALA A 232 2.25 16.03 12.67
N VAL A 233 1.22 16.45 11.91
CA VAL A 233 0.95 17.87 11.69
C VAL A 233 0.39 18.47 12.97
N SER A 234 1.13 19.41 13.57
CA SER A 234 0.67 20.20 14.70
C SER A 234 -0.05 21.46 14.20
N LEU A 235 -1.00 21.95 14.98
CA LEU A 235 -1.63 23.24 14.70
C LEU A 235 -0.59 24.36 14.85
N SER A 236 -0.44 25.17 13.79
CA SER A 236 0.47 26.31 13.81
C SER A 236 0.09 27.29 14.92
N GLY A 237 1.03 27.73 15.72
CA GLY A 237 0.80 28.64 16.83
C GLY A 237 0.01 28.06 18.00
N SER A 238 -0.01 26.71 18.15
CA SER A 238 -0.73 26.02 19.22
C SER A 238 0.02 24.75 19.63
N THR A 239 0.85 24.82 20.68
CA THR A 239 1.60 23.67 21.20
C THR A 239 1.45 23.54 22.70
N SER A 240 1.36 22.32 23.22
CA SER A 240 1.16 22.01 24.64
C SER A 240 2.29 22.50 25.52
N SER A 241 3.51 22.47 25.03
CA SER A 241 4.74 22.84 25.76
C SER A 241 5.07 24.33 25.73
N ALA A 242 4.35 25.14 24.91
CA ALA A 242 4.64 26.57 24.81
C ALA A 242 4.14 27.34 26.03
N THR A 243 4.97 28.27 26.54
CA THR A 243 4.67 29.13 27.69
C THR A 243 4.04 30.46 27.28
N GLY A 244 4.22 30.92 26.05
CA GLY A 244 3.72 32.17 25.52
C GLY A 244 2.29 32.09 24.94
N LEU A 245 1.99 32.96 23.98
CA LEU A 245 0.69 33.04 23.31
C LEU A 245 0.24 31.69 22.70
N ASP A 246 1.17 30.89 22.16
CA ASP A 246 0.88 29.61 21.58
C ASP A 246 0.37 28.59 22.61
N GLY A 247 0.96 28.58 23.81
CA GLY A 247 0.45 27.78 24.92
C GLY A 247 -0.90 28.25 25.45
N ILE A 248 -1.15 29.56 25.43
CA ILE A 248 -2.47 30.11 25.79
C ILE A 248 -3.51 29.69 24.78
N ARG A 249 -3.22 29.78 23.47
CA ARG A 249 -4.11 29.31 22.38
C ARG A 249 -4.40 27.82 22.48
N PHE A 250 -3.38 27.00 22.72
CA PHE A 250 -3.56 25.57 22.91
C PHE A 250 -4.53 25.24 24.04
N ARG A 251 -4.35 25.85 25.22
CA ARG A 251 -5.23 25.64 26.36
C ARG A 251 -6.66 26.13 26.08
N ALA A 252 -6.80 27.32 25.48
CA ALA A 252 -8.11 27.86 25.12
C ALA A 252 -8.86 26.99 24.12
N GLN A 253 -8.17 26.47 23.11
CA GLN A 253 -8.75 25.50 22.14
C GLN A 253 -9.18 24.22 22.84
N LYS A 254 -8.34 23.65 23.71
CA LYS A 254 -8.67 22.46 24.49
C LYS A 254 -9.90 22.68 25.35
N ASP A 255 -9.99 23.83 26.01
CA ASP A 255 -11.14 24.18 26.85
C ASP A 255 -12.42 24.36 26.02
N ILE A 256 -12.33 24.93 24.82
CA ILE A 256 -13.46 25.06 23.88
C ILE A 256 -13.95 23.70 23.42
N PHE A 257 -13.04 22.80 23.03
CA PHE A 257 -13.42 21.45 22.58
C PHE A 257 -13.95 20.56 23.70
N ALA A 258 -13.58 20.83 24.96
CA ALA A 258 -14.11 20.13 26.14
C ALA A 258 -15.48 20.59 26.56
N GLN A 259 -15.99 21.73 26.03
CA GLN A 259 -17.33 22.23 26.37
C GLN A 259 -18.42 21.35 25.76
N SER A 260 -19.56 21.28 26.42
CA SER A 260 -20.76 20.66 25.89
C SER A 260 -21.24 21.41 24.65
N GLN A 261 -21.36 20.73 23.55
CA GLN A 261 -21.81 21.30 22.28
C GLN A 261 -23.31 21.11 22.09
N SER A 262 -23.94 22.01 21.32
CA SER A 262 -25.40 22.03 21.17
C SER A 262 -25.92 21.01 20.15
N THR A 263 -25.06 20.59 19.21
CA THR A 263 -25.43 19.64 18.15
C THR A 263 -24.50 18.44 18.10
N LEU A 264 -24.99 17.31 17.51
CA LEU A 264 -24.22 16.12 17.32
C LEU A 264 -22.96 16.35 16.43
N PHE A 265 -23.09 17.25 15.43
CA PHE A 265 -21.98 17.57 14.52
C PHE A 265 -20.91 18.39 15.22
N GLU A 266 -21.29 19.38 16.03
CA GLU A 266 -20.34 20.17 16.83
C GLU A 266 -19.62 19.29 17.83
N THR A 267 -20.34 18.40 18.52
CA THR A 267 -19.75 17.41 19.44
C THR A 267 -18.75 16.52 18.73
N ALA A 268 -19.11 15.95 17.57
CA ALA A 268 -18.24 15.09 16.79
C ALA A 268 -17.00 15.84 16.27
N PHE A 269 -17.17 17.09 15.82
CA PHE A 269 -16.06 17.91 15.35
C PHE A 269 -15.10 18.29 16.51
N ALA A 270 -15.64 18.71 17.63
CA ALA A 270 -14.86 19.09 18.80
C ALA A 270 -14.04 17.89 19.34
N SER A 271 -14.69 16.73 19.50
CA SER A 271 -14.01 15.49 19.90
C SER A 271 -12.91 15.12 18.90
N ALA A 272 -13.25 14.97 17.62
CA ALA A 272 -12.29 14.55 16.60
C ALA A 272 -11.09 15.50 16.47
N THR A 273 -11.31 16.82 16.60
CA THR A 273 -10.24 17.81 16.52
C THR A 273 -9.39 17.80 17.78
N GLY A 274 -10.00 17.71 18.95
CA GLY A 274 -9.30 17.63 20.24
C GLY A 274 -8.40 16.40 20.29
N ASP A 275 -8.91 15.25 19.89
CA ASP A 275 -8.18 13.98 19.87
C ASP A 275 -7.03 13.99 18.84
N ALA A 276 -7.24 14.60 17.67
CA ALA A 276 -6.19 14.77 16.67
C ALA A 276 -5.02 15.63 17.19
N ILE A 277 -5.31 16.70 17.94
CA ILE A 277 -4.29 17.56 18.57
C ILE A 277 -3.51 16.77 19.62
N VAL A 278 -4.20 16.04 20.50
CA VAL A 278 -3.56 15.23 21.55
C VAL A 278 -2.69 14.13 20.94
N SER A 279 -3.20 13.43 19.94
CA SER A 279 -2.45 12.38 19.23
C SER A 279 -1.22 12.92 18.52
N ALA A 280 -1.33 14.11 17.88
CA ALA A 280 -0.18 14.73 17.20
C ALA A 280 0.90 15.16 18.21
N ASP A 281 0.51 15.75 19.33
CA ASP A 281 1.44 16.17 20.40
C ASP A 281 2.15 14.96 21.02
N LEU A 282 1.39 13.92 21.37
CA LEU A 282 1.93 12.65 21.87
C LEU A 282 2.95 12.05 20.90
N LEU A 283 2.55 11.90 19.63
CA LEU A 283 3.41 11.27 18.63
C LEU A 283 4.71 12.06 18.42
N ASN A 284 4.63 13.38 18.28
CA ASN A 284 5.81 14.21 18.08
C ASN A 284 6.73 14.18 19.31
N THR A 285 6.18 14.17 20.52
CA THR A 285 6.93 14.04 21.78
C THR A 285 7.66 12.70 21.83
N VAL A 286 6.95 11.59 21.53
CA VAL A 286 7.56 10.25 21.52
C VAL A 286 8.64 10.13 20.46
N LEU A 287 8.40 10.65 19.23
CA LEU A 287 9.40 10.64 18.16
C LEU A 287 10.63 11.48 18.48
N ALA A 288 10.49 12.57 19.22
CA ALA A 288 11.62 13.39 19.66
C ALA A 288 12.45 12.71 20.75
N ALA A 289 11.82 11.94 21.63
CA ALA A 289 12.46 11.19 22.70
C ALA A 289 13.03 9.82 22.27
N SER A 290 12.59 9.29 21.12
CA SER A 290 13.04 7.99 20.61
C SER A 290 14.49 8.04 20.12
N PRO A 291 15.27 6.96 20.27
CA PRO A 291 16.63 6.88 19.76
C PRO A 291 16.67 7.20 18.25
N ALA A 292 17.69 7.93 17.84
CA ALA A 292 17.90 8.23 16.43
C ALA A 292 18.29 6.94 15.68
N ILE A 293 17.73 6.75 14.48
CA ILE A 293 18.17 5.70 13.56
C ILE A 293 19.45 6.19 12.88
N THR A 294 20.51 5.40 12.95
CA THR A 294 21.83 5.71 12.39
C THR A 294 21.94 5.32 10.92
N THR A 295 21.12 4.36 10.48
CA THR A 295 21.04 3.96 9.07
C THR A 295 20.76 5.16 8.16
N VAL A 296 21.60 5.34 7.14
CA VAL A 296 21.48 6.42 6.16
C VAL A 296 20.42 6.05 5.12
N PHE A 297 19.41 6.89 5.00
CA PHE A 297 18.38 6.76 3.96
C PHE A 297 18.66 7.70 2.79
N PRO A 298 18.33 7.30 1.56
CA PRO A 298 18.38 8.21 0.42
C PRO A 298 17.38 9.36 0.62
N ASN A 299 17.80 10.58 0.27
CA ASN A 299 16.91 11.75 0.34
C ASN A 299 15.94 11.78 -0.85
N THR A 300 15.01 10.85 -0.86
CA THR A 300 13.97 10.65 -1.88
C THR A 300 12.63 10.51 -1.19
N SER A 301 11.53 10.62 -1.96
CA SER A 301 10.18 10.46 -1.40
C SER A 301 10.01 9.11 -0.68
N ALA A 302 10.38 8.00 -1.33
CA ALA A 302 10.32 6.67 -0.73
C ALA A 302 11.26 6.53 0.47
N GLY A 303 12.50 7.06 0.37
CA GLY A 303 13.48 7.02 1.45
C GLY A 303 13.00 7.75 2.70
N ASN A 304 12.46 8.95 2.54
CA ASN A 304 11.97 9.76 3.66
C ASN A 304 10.73 9.13 4.33
N GLN A 305 9.80 8.56 3.55
CA GLN A 305 8.65 7.85 4.08
C GLN A 305 9.08 6.59 4.86
N LEU A 306 9.97 5.75 4.29
CA LEU A 306 10.46 4.54 4.95
C LEU A 306 11.31 4.86 6.18
N LYS A 307 12.06 5.96 6.18
CA LYS A 307 12.77 6.46 7.38
C LYS A 307 11.78 6.79 8.50
N MET A 308 10.68 7.45 8.20
CA MET A 308 9.65 7.75 9.20
C MET A 308 8.97 6.46 9.69
N ALA A 309 8.67 5.49 8.82
CA ALA A 309 8.16 4.18 9.23
C ALA A 309 9.12 3.48 10.20
N ALA A 310 10.43 3.50 9.93
CA ALA A 310 11.43 2.92 10.84
C ALA A 310 11.45 3.63 12.21
N ARG A 311 11.35 4.98 12.24
CA ARG A 311 11.23 5.73 13.50
C ARG A 311 10.01 5.36 14.31
N LEU A 312 8.86 5.17 13.65
CA LEU A 312 7.59 4.75 14.29
C LEU A 312 7.65 3.31 14.81
N ILE A 313 8.35 2.42 14.11
CA ILE A 313 8.64 1.07 14.59
C ILE A 313 9.50 1.12 15.83
N GLY A 314 10.57 1.92 15.83
CA GLY A 314 11.41 2.15 17.01
C GLY A 314 10.65 2.74 18.21
N ALA A 315 9.65 3.56 17.95
CA ALA A 315 8.78 4.17 18.95
C ALA A 315 7.65 3.25 19.45
N SER A 316 7.42 2.09 18.82
CA SER A 316 6.28 1.21 19.09
C SER A 316 6.14 0.77 20.55
N PRO A 317 7.21 0.53 21.34
CA PRO A 317 7.07 0.19 22.76
C PRO A 317 6.45 1.31 23.58
N THR A 318 6.90 2.55 23.33
CA THR A 318 6.40 3.74 24.02
C THR A 318 4.96 4.06 23.62
N LEU A 319 4.57 3.75 22.37
CA LEU A 319 3.21 3.90 21.86
C LEU A 319 2.28 2.74 22.24
N GLY A 320 2.77 1.69 22.87
CA GLY A 320 1.98 0.51 23.21
C GLY A 320 1.53 -0.33 22.02
N LEU A 321 2.28 -0.26 20.90
CA LEU A 321 1.91 -0.90 19.65
C LEU A 321 2.73 -2.19 19.43
N LYS A 322 2.05 -3.32 19.30
CA LYS A 322 2.60 -4.63 18.94
C LYS A 322 2.26 -5.04 17.51
N ARG A 323 1.28 -4.39 16.90
CA ARG A 323 0.89 -4.58 15.50
C ARG A 323 0.81 -3.22 14.83
N GLN A 324 1.48 -3.09 13.68
CA GLN A 324 1.43 -1.85 12.88
C GLN A 324 1.32 -2.16 11.39
N VAL A 325 0.47 -1.40 10.70
CA VAL A 325 0.31 -1.46 9.25
C VAL A 325 0.70 -0.10 8.67
N PHE A 326 1.70 -0.09 7.81
CA PHE A 326 2.18 1.14 7.15
C PHE A 326 1.80 1.16 5.68
N PHE A 327 1.46 2.36 5.19
CA PHE A 327 1.28 2.62 3.78
C PHE A 327 2.27 3.71 3.32
N VAL A 328 3.09 3.34 2.37
CA VAL A 328 4.11 4.18 1.70
C VAL A 328 3.80 4.16 0.21
N GLN A 329 3.90 5.28 -0.47
CA GLN A 329 3.59 5.37 -1.89
C GLN A 329 4.68 6.13 -2.64
N LEU A 330 5.06 5.60 -3.80
CA LEU A 330 5.86 6.28 -4.79
C LEU A 330 5.07 6.39 -6.08
N GLY A 331 4.80 7.61 -6.55
CA GLY A 331 4.16 7.88 -7.84
C GLY A 331 5.14 7.93 -9.00
N GLY A 332 4.61 8.16 -10.20
CA GLY A 332 5.41 8.33 -11.41
C GLY A 332 5.58 7.07 -12.27
N TRP A 333 4.90 5.96 -11.90
CA TRP A 333 5.01 4.69 -12.61
C TRP A 333 4.14 4.62 -13.87
N ASP A 334 3.31 5.62 -14.13
CA ASP A 334 2.49 5.70 -15.36
C ASP A 334 3.33 6.19 -16.54
N THR A 335 4.23 5.32 -17.01
CA THR A 335 5.24 5.62 -18.03
C THR A 335 4.75 5.30 -19.45
N HIS A 336 3.62 5.89 -19.85
CA HIS A 336 3.17 5.85 -21.26
C HIS A 336 4.15 6.55 -22.20
N ALA A 337 4.72 7.65 -21.71
CA ALA A 337 5.74 8.43 -22.38
C ALA A 337 6.92 8.64 -21.45
N ALA A 338 8.07 8.96 -22.03
CA ALA A 338 9.31 9.25 -21.30
C ALA A 338 9.70 8.12 -20.29
N GLN A 339 9.35 6.88 -20.60
CA GLN A 339 9.87 5.73 -19.84
C GLN A 339 11.38 5.65 -19.95
N LEU A 340 11.90 6.05 -21.09
CA LEU A 340 13.31 6.14 -21.43
C LEU A 340 13.79 7.59 -21.37
N VAL A 341 15.10 7.77 -21.27
CA VAL A 341 15.77 9.07 -21.51
C VAL A 341 16.74 8.88 -22.65
N ASN A 342 16.62 9.68 -23.71
CA ASN A 342 17.46 9.58 -24.91
C ASN A 342 17.55 8.16 -25.48
N THR A 343 16.43 7.43 -25.51
CA THR A 343 16.35 6.04 -25.97
C THR A 343 17.14 5.02 -25.12
N ASP A 344 17.61 5.41 -23.95
CA ASP A 344 18.36 4.53 -23.05
C ASP A 344 17.42 3.90 -21.99
N PRO A 345 17.13 2.60 -22.05
CA PRO A 345 16.27 1.93 -21.09
C PRO A 345 16.93 1.69 -19.73
N VAL A 346 18.24 1.80 -19.62
CA VAL A 346 19.00 1.58 -18.39
C VAL A 346 18.98 2.81 -17.49
N ASN A 347 18.89 4.02 -18.07
CA ASN A 347 18.96 5.29 -17.36
C ASN A 347 17.69 6.15 -17.50
N GLY A 348 16.57 5.56 -17.92
CA GLY A 348 15.30 6.27 -18.11
C GLY A 348 14.56 6.58 -16.81
N THR A 349 13.36 7.18 -16.94
CA THR A 349 12.50 7.50 -15.80
C THR A 349 12.16 6.26 -14.97
N HIS A 350 11.81 5.16 -15.63
CA HIS A 350 11.52 3.90 -14.95
C HIS A 350 12.74 3.35 -14.19
N ALA A 351 13.91 3.39 -14.80
CA ALA A 351 15.18 3.00 -14.16
C ALA A 351 15.46 3.83 -12.90
N GLY A 352 15.21 5.15 -12.95
CA GLY A 352 15.35 6.04 -11.81
C GLY A 352 14.37 5.72 -10.66
N LEU A 353 13.12 5.36 -10.98
CA LEU A 353 12.14 4.90 -9.99
C LEU A 353 12.55 3.57 -9.36
N LEU A 354 13.05 2.62 -10.16
CA LEU A 354 13.56 1.34 -9.66
C LEU A 354 14.77 1.54 -8.74
N ALA A 355 15.72 2.40 -9.11
CA ALA A 355 16.87 2.73 -8.25
C ALA A 355 16.42 3.34 -6.92
N GLN A 356 15.46 4.25 -6.96
CA GLN A 356 14.92 4.90 -5.77
C GLN A 356 14.31 3.90 -4.78
N ILE A 357 13.48 2.96 -5.25
CA ILE A 357 12.90 1.93 -4.37
C ILE A 357 13.95 0.93 -3.90
N SER A 358 14.92 0.57 -4.73
CA SER A 358 16.00 -0.36 -4.38
C SER A 358 16.80 0.16 -3.19
N GLN A 359 17.28 1.40 -3.27
CA GLN A 359 18.05 2.05 -2.22
C GLN A 359 17.22 2.26 -0.96
N ALA A 360 15.97 2.73 -1.11
CA ALA A 360 15.10 3.04 0.03
C ALA A 360 14.69 1.78 0.81
N VAL A 361 14.35 0.68 0.11
CA VAL A 361 13.98 -0.59 0.75
C VAL A 361 15.17 -1.25 1.42
N ASN A 362 16.34 -1.20 0.82
CA ASN A 362 17.57 -1.70 1.44
C ASN A 362 17.92 -0.91 2.71
N ALA A 363 17.85 0.42 2.67
CA ALA A 363 18.07 1.25 3.86
C ALA A 363 17.02 0.92 4.95
N PHE A 364 15.77 0.73 4.58
CA PHE A 364 14.72 0.35 5.53
C PHE A 364 14.98 -1.02 6.15
N HIS A 365 15.36 -2.02 5.36
CA HIS A 365 15.73 -3.33 5.89
C HIS A 365 16.89 -3.23 6.88
N ASN A 366 17.94 -2.45 6.56
CA ASN A 366 19.07 -2.22 7.46
C ASN A 366 18.63 -1.52 8.76
N ALA A 367 17.71 -0.57 8.69
CA ALA A 367 17.14 0.07 9.88
C ALA A 367 16.34 -0.94 10.74
N THR A 368 15.64 -1.92 10.14
CA THR A 368 14.98 -2.99 10.92
C THR A 368 15.98 -3.92 11.58
N ILE A 369 17.16 -4.14 11.00
CA ILE A 369 18.27 -4.87 11.63
C ILE A 369 18.83 -4.05 12.79
N GLU A 370 19.08 -2.74 12.60
CA GLU A 370 19.54 -1.82 13.66
C GLU A 370 18.58 -1.83 14.86
N LEU A 371 17.27 -1.86 14.60
CA LEU A 371 16.24 -1.94 15.63
C LEU A 371 16.05 -3.34 16.24
N GLY A 372 16.73 -4.37 15.72
CA GLY A 372 16.60 -5.76 16.20
C GLY A 372 15.29 -6.44 15.80
N VAL A 373 14.55 -5.94 14.81
CA VAL A 373 13.21 -6.41 14.44
C VAL A 373 13.09 -6.90 12.98
N ALA A 374 14.20 -7.22 12.34
CA ALA A 374 14.19 -7.61 10.93
C ALA A 374 13.24 -8.79 10.62
N ASN A 375 13.11 -9.75 11.54
CA ASN A 375 12.20 -10.90 11.39
C ASN A 375 10.72 -10.56 11.70
N GLN A 376 10.46 -9.40 12.22
CA GLN A 376 9.13 -8.93 12.65
C GLN A 376 8.55 -7.87 11.71
N VAL A 377 9.33 -7.46 10.69
CA VAL A 377 8.92 -6.45 9.72
C VAL A 377 8.98 -7.04 8.31
N THR A 378 7.86 -6.95 7.61
CA THR A 378 7.75 -7.36 6.20
C THR A 378 7.31 -6.19 5.34
N THR A 379 8.13 -5.87 4.34
CA THR A 379 7.81 -4.90 3.28
C THR A 379 7.36 -5.66 2.05
N PHE A 380 6.26 -5.27 1.45
CA PHE A 380 5.76 -5.84 0.20
C PHE A 380 5.33 -4.74 -0.78
N THR A 381 5.48 -5.01 -2.07
CA THR A 381 5.04 -4.07 -3.10
C THR A 381 3.63 -4.37 -3.57
N ALA A 382 2.92 -3.33 -3.97
CA ALA A 382 1.66 -3.36 -4.69
C ALA A 382 1.71 -2.30 -5.80
N SER A 383 0.88 -2.42 -6.81
CA SER A 383 0.77 -1.44 -7.91
C SER A 383 -0.63 -1.52 -8.49
N ASP A 384 -1.05 -0.52 -9.23
CA ASP A 384 -2.35 -0.48 -9.90
C ASP A 384 -2.55 -1.75 -10.74
N PHE A 385 -1.55 -2.02 -11.59
CA PHE A 385 -1.47 -3.15 -12.54
C PHE A 385 -0.04 -3.27 -13.05
N GLY A 386 0.24 -4.29 -13.88
CA GLY A 386 1.42 -4.34 -14.73
C GLY A 386 1.24 -3.51 -16.01
N ARG A 387 2.28 -3.42 -16.82
CA ARG A 387 2.24 -2.71 -18.10
C ARG A 387 2.29 -3.68 -19.27
N THR A 388 1.95 -3.17 -20.49
CA THR A 388 2.06 -3.98 -21.70
C THR A 388 3.50 -4.44 -21.93
N TYR A 389 3.65 -5.68 -22.42
CA TYR A 389 4.96 -6.20 -22.78
C TYR A 389 5.50 -5.52 -24.04
N ARG A 390 4.63 -5.17 -24.98
CA ARG A 390 5.01 -4.35 -26.13
C ARG A 390 5.21 -2.91 -25.77
N SER A 391 6.23 -2.31 -26.36
CA SER A 391 6.42 -0.87 -26.34
C SER A 391 5.34 -0.19 -27.20
N ASN A 392 4.90 0.99 -26.78
CA ASN A 392 4.09 1.89 -27.58
C ASN A 392 4.93 2.91 -28.40
N GLY A 393 6.27 2.80 -28.33
CA GLY A 393 7.23 3.68 -29.00
C GLY A 393 8.03 4.57 -28.07
N ASP A 394 7.48 4.96 -26.90
CA ASP A 394 8.14 5.83 -25.91
C ASP A 394 8.05 5.27 -24.49
N GLY A 395 7.15 4.34 -24.28
CA GLY A 395 6.89 3.68 -23.02
C GLY A 395 6.04 2.44 -23.20
N SER A 396 5.18 2.16 -22.21
CA SER A 396 4.28 1.03 -22.19
C SER A 396 2.89 1.43 -21.70
N ASP A 397 1.85 0.74 -22.19
CA ASP A 397 0.47 1.03 -21.85
C ASP A 397 0.02 0.21 -20.63
N HIS A 398 -1.22 0.43 -20.17
CA HIS A 398 -1.81 -0.30 -19.05
C HIS A 398 -1.90 -1.80 -19.33
N GLY A 399 -1.47 -2.60 -18.36
CA GLY A 399 -1.58 -4.04 -18.36
C GLY A 399 -2.47 -4.56 -17.24
N TRP A 400 -2.27 -5.81 -16.80
CA TRP A 400 -3.06 -6.42 -15.75
C TRP A 400 -2.16 -7.03 -14.67
N GLY A 401 -1.71 -8.29 -14.82
CA GLY A 401 -0.78 -8.92 -13.88
C GLY A 401 0.58 -8.24 -13.86
N SER A 402 1.19 -8.17 -12.69
CA SER A 402 2.49 -7.57 -12.45
C SER A 402 3.38 -8.48 -11.62
N HIS A 403 4.67 -8.18 -11.55
CA HIS A 403 5.59 -8.85 -10.64
C HIS A 403 5.87 -7.96 -9.44
N HIS A 404 5.99 -8.59 -8.28
CA HIS A 404 6.18 -7.91 -7.01
C HIS A 404 7.38 -8.48 -6.25
N PHE A 405 7.83 -7.80 -5.22
CA PHE A 405 8.84 -8.33 -4.30
C PHE A 405 8.41 -8.15 -2.85
N ILE A 406 8.94 -9.01 -1.99
CA ILE A 406 8.73 -9.01 -0.56
C ILE A 406 10.11 -9.04 0.12
N VAL A 407 10.32 -8.14 1.09
CA VAL A 407 11.59 -8.00 1.84
C VAL A 407 11.33 -8.07 3.33
N GLY A 408 12.16 -8.81 4.04
CA GLY A 408 12.13 -8.91 5.49
C GLY A 408 12.98 -10.06 6.00
N GLY A 409 13.24 -10.07 7.30
CA GLY A 409 14.02 -11.16 7.92
C GLY A 409 13.31 -12.50 7.91
N ALA A 410 11.97 -12.52 8.01
CA ALA A 410 11.13 -13.72 7.98
C ALA A 410 10.76 -14.17 6.56
N VAL A 411 11.28 -13.52 5.53
CA VAL A 411 11.01 -13.90 4.14
C VAL A 411 11.80 -15.15 3.79
N ASN A 412 11.12 -16.15 3.23
CA ASN A 412 11.72 -17.30 2.58
C ASN A 412 12.28 -16.85 1.21
N GLY A 413 13.36 -16.10 1.25
CA GLY A 413 13.94 -15.40 0.11
C GLY A 413 14.75 -16.29 -0.83
N THR A 414 15.42 -15.66 -1.82
CA THR A 414 16.09 -16.33 -2.93
C THR A 414 15.14 -17.24 -3.69
N GLU A 415 13.87 -16.82 -3.84
CA GLU A 415 12.84 -17.62 -4.50
C GLU A 415 11.92 -16.74 -5.36
N LEU A 416 11.41 -17.32 -6.45
CA LEU A 416 10.42 -16.72 -7.33
C LEU A 416 9.10 -17.48 -7.17
N TYR A 417 8.22 -16.95 -6.36
CA TYR A 417 6.90 -17.51 -6.08
C TYR A 417 5.90 -17.18 -7.19
N GLY A 418 4.81 -17.93 -7.24
CA GLY A 418 3.79 -17.81 -8.27
C GLY A 418 4.22 -18.52 -9.57
N LYS A 419 3.59 -18.13 -10.66
CA LYS A 419 3.88 -18.69 -11.98
C LYS A 419 4.11 -17.55 -12.97
N MET A 420 5.31 -17.51 -13.56
CA MET A 420 5.59 -16.57 -14.65
C MET A 420 4.72 -16.89 -15.87
N PRO A 421 4.15 -15.88 -16.53
CA PRO A 421 3.43 -16.10 -17.78
C PRO A 421 4.38 -16.61 -18.87
N THR A 422 3.82 -17.08 -19.97
CA THR A 422 4.60 -17.60 -21.11
C THR A 422 5.44 -16.52 -21.80
N LEU A 423 5.19 -15.24 -21.53
CA LEU A 423 5.84 -14.06 -22.12
C LEU A 423 5.75 -14.04 -23.67
N THR A 424 4.74 -14.68 -24.22
CA THR A 424 4.48 -14.71 -25.68
C THR A 424 3.31 -13.78 -25.98
N VAL A 425 3.58 -12.71 -26.72
CA VAL A 425 2.52 -11.78 -27.15
C VAL A 425 1.51 -12.51 -28.02
N ASN A 426 0.23 -12.32 -27.74
CA ASN A 426 -0.90 -13.09 -28.26
C ASN A 426 -0.94 -14.56 -27.82
N GLY A 427 -0.05 -14.98 -26.93
CA GLY A 427 0.00 -16.32 -26.34
C GLY A 427 -1.16 -16.61 -25.37
N PRO A 428 -1.12 -17.75 -24.68
CA PRO A 428 -2.23 -18.21 -23.82
C PRO A 428 -2.48 -17.34 -22.59
N ASP A 429 -1.47 -16.59 -22.14
CA ASP A 429 -1.57 -15.76 -20.92
C ASP A 429 -1.75 -14.26 -21.25
N ASP A 430 -1.89 -13.88 -22.54
CA ASP A 430 -1.98 -12.50 -23.00
C ASP A 430 -3.38 -12.12 -23.47
N THR A 431 -3.96 -11.07 -22.92
CA THR A 431 -5.25 -10.50 -23.39
C THR A 431 -5.08 -9.56 -24.58
N GLY A 432 -3.85 -9.31 -24.99
CA GLY A 432 -3.44 -8.44 -26.10
C GLY A 432 -2.31 -7.51 -25.69
N GLN A 433 -1.34 -7.29 -26.56
CA GLN A 433 -0.17 -6.43 -26.36
C GLN A 433 0.77 -6.89 -25.22
N GLY A 434 0.61 -8.10 -24.69
CA GLY A 434 1.34 -8.58 -23.52
C GLY A 434 0.76 -8.03 -22.21
N ARG A 435 -0.57 -7.91 -22.12
CA ARG A 435 -1.30 -7.72 -20.87
C ARG A 435 -1.54 -9.08 -20.24
N TRP A 436 -0.68 -9.43 -19.29
CA TRP A 436 -0.69 -10.77 -18.70
C TRP A 436 -1.91 -10.98 -17.81
N ILE A 437 -2.68 -12.04 -18.06
CA ILE A 437 -3.71 -12.51 -17.14
C ILE A 437 -3.00 -12.95 -15.86
N PRO A 438 -3.40 -12.45 -14.67
CA PRO A 438 -2.74 -12.84 -13.43
C PRO A 438 -2.83 -14.36 -13.18
N THR A 439 -1.73 -14.95 -12.77
CA THR A 439 -1.64 -16.36 -12.36
C THR A 439 -1.73 -16.51 -10.84
N THR A 440 -1.59 -15.40 -10.11
CA THR A 440 -1.74 -15.29 -8.67
C THR A 440 -2.70 -14.13 -8.39
N SER A 441 -3.70 -14.36 -7.54
CA SER A 441 -4.62 -13.31 -7.14
C SER A 441 -4.02 -12.41 -6.05
N VAL A 442 -4.52 -11.17 -5.97
CA VAL A 442 -4.26 -10.28 -4.83
C VAL A 442 -4.69 -10.95 -3.52
N ASP A 443 -5.78 -11.74 -3.55
CA ASP A 443 -6.27 -12.48 -2.38
C ASP A 443 -5.24 -13.49 -1.85
N GLU A 444 -4.61 -14.30 -2.73
CA GLU A 444 -3.57 -15.27 -2.32
C GLU A 444 -2.33 -14.56 -1.78
N TYR A 445 -1.94 -13.45 -2.40
CA TYR A 445 -0.82 -12.62 -1.95
C TYR A 445 -1.10 -12.03 -0.57
N ALA A 446 -2.25 -11.37 -0.42
CA ALA A 446 -2.68 -10.74 0.83
C ALA A 446 -2.93 -11.79 1.95
N ALA A 447 -3.46 -12.97 1.63
CA ALA A 447 -3.70 -14.04 2.61
C ALA A 447 -2.40 -14.52 3.25
N THR A 448 -1.32 -14.67 2.47
CA THR A 448 -0.01 -15.03 3.00
C THR A 448 0.52 -13.95 3.95
N LEU A 449 0.40 -12.68 3.57
CA LEU A 449 0.81 -11.54 4.39
C LEU A 449 -0.03 -11.43 5.68
N ALA A 450 -1.35 -11.53 5.56
CA ALA A 450 -2.27 -11.44 6.69
C ALA A 450 -2.09 -12.59 7.69
N THR A 451 -1.89 -13.82 7.21
CA THR A 451 -1.60 -14.99 8.04
C THR A 451 -0.31 -14.81 8.83
N TRP A 452 0.77 -14.40 8.16
CA TRP A 452 2.02 -14.09 8.84
C TRP A 452 1.85 -12.98 9.88
N PHE A 453 1.06 -11.96 9.59
CA PHE A 453 0.82 -10.83 10.49
C PHE A 453 0.02 -11.23 11.73
N GLY A 454 -0.73 -12.34 11.70
CA GLY A 454 -1.44 -12.92 12.84
C GLY A 454 -2.90 -13.24 12.62
N VAL A 455 -3.43 -13.08 11.40
CA VAL A 455 -4.80 -13.49 11.07
C VAL A 455 -4.87 -15.01 11.03
N SER A 456 -5.82 -15.58 11.77
CA SER A 456 -6.04 -17.03 11.77
C SER A 456 -6.59 -17.51 10.42
N PRO A 457 -6.35 -18.76 10.02
CA PRO A 457 -6.95 -19.32 8.81
C PRO A 457 -8.49 -19.25 8.78
N THR A 458 -9.14 -19.33 9.94
CA THR A 458 -10.60 -19.21 10.07
C THR A 458 -11.11 -17.78 9.84
N ASP A 459 -10.28 -16.77 10.11
CA ASP A 459 -10.63 -15.36 9.97
C ASP A 459 -10.24 -14.78 8.60
N LEU A 460 -9.47 -15.52 7.78
CA LEU A 460 -9.08 -15.08 6.44
C LEU A 460 -10.29 -14.65 5.57
N PRO A 461 -11.43 -15.35 5.56
CA PRO A 461 -12.59 -14.89 4.76
C PRO A 461 -13.18 -13.54 5.22
N THR A 462 -12.98 -13.16 6.49
CA THR A 462 -13.34 -11.82 6.97
C THR A 462 -12.44 -10.74 6.39
N VAL A 463 -11.16 -11.02 6.26
CA VAL A 463 -10.18 -10.10 5.66
C VAL A 463 -10.26 -10.11 4.14
N LEU A 464 -10.40 -11.29 3.54
CA LEU A 464 -10.37 -11.55 2.09
C LEU A 464 -11.59 -12.37 1.69
N PRO A 465 -12.76 -11.74 1.47
CA PRO A 465 -14.02 -12.45 1.24
C PRO A 465 -14.01 -13.38 0.02
N ASN A 466 -13.12 -13.15 -0.93
CA ASN A 466 -13.01 -13.96 -2.15
C ASN A 466 -11.96 -15.09 -2.05
N ILE A 467 -11.23 -15.21 -0.94
CA ILE A 467 -10.10 -16.16 -0.82
C ILE A 467 -10.47 -17.61 -1.12
N GLY A 468 -11.69 -18.01 -0.77
CA GLY A 468 -12.20 -19.37 -1.06
C GLY A 468 -12.37 -19.71 -2.54
N ARG A 469 -12.21 -18.74 -3.45
CA ARG A 469 -12.23 -18.96 -4.92
C ARG A 469 -10.88 -19.37 -5.47
N PHE A 470 -9.81 -19.27 -4.67
CA PHE A 470 -8.42 -19.50 -5.06
C PHE A 470 -7.83 -20.70 -4.32
N ALA A 471 -6.91 -21.39 -4.99
CA ALA A 471 -6.40 -22.67 -4.48
C ALA A 471 -5.32 -22.53 -3.40
N LYS A 472 -4.61 -21.39 -3.36
CA LYS A 472 -3.41 -21.21 -2.53
C LYS A 472 -3.54 -20.05 -1.54
N PRO A 473 -4.26 -20.21 -0.43
CA PRO A 473 -4.38 -19.16 0.57
C PRO A 473 -3.06 -18.84 1.30
N ASN A 474 -2.02 -19.64 1.06
CA ASN A 474 -0.66 -19.39 1.52
C ASN A 474 0.34 -19.76 0.43
N LEU A 475 1.09 -18.78 -0.05
CA LEU A 475 2.10 -18.94 -1.09
C LEU A 475 3.45 -19.41 -0.52
N GLY A 476 3.67 -19.36 0.79
CA GLY A 476 4.84 -19.87 1.47
C GLY A 476 6.06 -18.94 1.50
N PHE A 477 5.94 -17.69 1.08
CA PHE A 477 7.07 -16.74 1.08
C PHE A 477 7.37 -16.12 2.44
N LEU A 478 6.60 -16.42 3.47
CA LEU A 478 6.82 -16.01 4.87
C LEU A 478 6.76 -17.22 5.81
N SER A 479 7.63 -17.23 6.82
CA SER A 479 7.72 -18.24 7.87
C SER A 479 7.44 -17.66 9.25
#